data_862260c628985b22d7df46bd9361f6b0
#
_entry.id   862260c628985b22d7df46bd9361f6b0
#
_cell.length_a   1.000
_cell.length_b   1.000
_cell.length_c   1.000
_cell.angle_alpha   90.00
_cell.angle_beta   90.00
_cell.angle_gamma   90.00
#
_symmetry.space_group_name_H-M   'P 1'
#
loop_
_entity.id
_entity.type
_entity.pdbx_description
1 polymer ?
#
loop_
_entity_poly.entity_id
_entity_poly.type
_entity_poly.pdbx_seq_one_letter_code
_entity_poly.pdbx_strand_id
1 'polypeptide(L)'
;MKMKLACLSVALITTLFSVSAQAQPDNKWAAAWVGAIQGPYPVGNPSAQPDLSLAFPAPDQGAQDQTFRLMVRPDIWAGQTRIRLSNELGTRPITFDGIYVGLQQGSSAVMKGTNQAVSFAGKPSIEIPAGTSVWSDPVTLPFAQGKDLSLLQGRRLAVSFHVKGQSGPMTWHAKALNTSYVSRPGAGSVGQSEEENAFPFSTTSTYFLDAVDMMAPKDTKVVVAFGDSITDGTGTTLNGDDRWPDVLARKLHAVYGDRVSVVNAGIGGNQIAGPASYSPQAPFAGGPSARMRVERDVIGVSGVTTVIWLEGINDLSKNGNASVDSVKTAMTEVLGKIRSQRPEVRVIGATVTTALGSTSAAHGHAEQNTKREELNAFIRTSGLFDDVVDFAAATIDPATGGMRREFVADSTVGGPGDKLHPNRAGYQAMAEKIDISRLFKPESK
;
A
#
# COMPACT_ATOMS: atom_id res chain seq x y z
N MET A 1 -52.66 -1.75 -80.30
CA MET A 1 -51.82 -0.83 -79.54
C MET A 1 -51.38 -1.55 -78.29
N LYS A 2 -50.19 -2.15 -78.28
CA LYS A 2 -49.67 -2.95 -77.13
C LYS A 2 -48.60 -2.13 -76.40
N MET A 3 -48.90 -1.75 -75.16
CA MET A 3 -47.99 -1.07 -74.30
C MET A 3 -47.05 -2.10 -73.62
N LYS A 4 -45.75 -1.97 -73.81
CA LYS A 4 -44.72 -2.76 -73.11
C LYS A 4 -44.36 -2.04 -71.83
N LEU A 5 -44.58 -2.75 -70.69
CA LEU A 5 -44.07 -2.32 -69.34
C LEU A 5 -42.64 -2.75 -69.25
N ALA A 6 -41.74 -1.82 -69.00
CA ALA A 6 -40.34 -2.10 -68.68
C ALA A 6 -40.18 -2.11 -67.16
N CYS A 7 -39.83 -3.26 -66.62
CA CYS A 7 -39.43 -3.37 -65.22
C CYS A 7 -37.96 -2.93 -65.02
N LEU A 8 -37.77 -1.88 -64.24
CA LEU A 8 -36.43 -1.44 -63.77
C LEU A 8 -36.10 -2.15 -62.46
N SER A 9 -35.14 -3.07 -62.48
CA SER A 9 -34.61 -3.73 -61.27
C SER A 9 -33.51 -2.85 -60.70
N VAL A 10 -33.78 -2.26 -59.54
CA VAL A 10 -32.75 -1.57 -58.72
C VAL A 10 -32.04 -2.59 -57.87
N ALA A 11 -30.79 -2.89 -58.18
CA ALA A 11 -29.92 -3.70 -57.33
C ALA A 11 -29.38 -2.86 -56.17
N LEU A 12 -29.84 -3.16 -54.96
CA LEU A 12 -29.35 -2.55 -53.71
C LEU A 12 -28.03 -3.23 -53.32
N ILE A 13 -26.88 -2.57 -53.52
CA ILE A 13 -25.57 -3.04 -53.07
C ILE A 13 -25.45 -2.66 -51.60
N THR A 14 -25.67 -3.63 -50.69
CA THR A 14 -25.38 -3.51 -49.28
C THR A 14 -23.88 -3.73 -49.04
N THR A 15 -23.11 -2.67 -48.90
CA THR A 15 -21.74 -2.72 -48.44
C THR A 15 -21.73 -3.05 -46.93
N LEU A 16 -21.42 -4.29 -46.60
CA LEU A 16 -21.10 -4.71 -45.22
C LEU A 16 -19.75 -4.11 -44.83
N PHE A 17 -19.78 -3.03 -44.04
CA PHE A 17 -18.61 -2.59 -43.33
C PHE A 17 -18.33 -3.60 -42.19
N SER A 18 -17.36 -4.49 -42.39
CA SER A 18 -16.78 -5.29 -41.33
C SER A 18 -16.02 -4.34 -40.40
N VAL A 19 -16.65 -3.92 -39.32
CA VAL A 19 -15.95 -3.30 -38.20
C VAL A 19 -15.08 -4.42 -37.59
N SER A 20 -13.80 -4.41 -37.92
CA SER A 20 -12.83 -5.22 -37.22
C SER A 20 -12.92 -4.81 -35.73
N ALA A 21 -13.49 -5.65 -34.89
CA ALA A 21 -13.38 -5.54 -33.47
C ALA A 21 -11.89 -5.67 -33.17
N GLN A 22 -11.21 -4.54 -33.02
CA GLN A 22 -9.84 -4.50 -32.53
C GLN A 22 -9.93 -5.07 -31.13
N ALA A 23 -9.37 -6.27 -30.92
CA ALA A 23 -9.30 -6.90 -29.59
C ALA A 23 -8.72 -5.85 -28.65
N GLN A 24 -9.50 -5.38 -27.68
CA GLN A 24 -8.97 -4.52 -26.63
C GLN A 24 -7.80 -5.27 -26.02
N PRO A 25 -6.65 -4.61 -25.81
CA PRO A 25 -5.54 -5.26 -25.14
C PRO A 25 -6.09 -5.83 -23.84
N ASP A 26 -5.77 -7.10 -23.56
CA ASP A 26 -6.15 -7.80 -22.33
C ASP A 26 -5.60 -7.04 -21.13
N ASN A 27 -6.37 -6.16 -20.53
CA ASN A 27 -6.02 -5.38 -19.36
C ASN A 27 -6.60 -6.05 -18.10
N LYS A 28 -5.95 -5.80 -16.97
CA LYS A 28 -6.41 -6.20 -15.63
C LYS A 28 -6.25 -5.05 -14.63
N TRP A 29 -6.99 -5.12 -13.56
CA TRP A 29 -6.69 -4.29 -12.40
C TRP A 29 -5.39 -4.76 -11.76
N ALA A 30 -4.46 -3.84 -11.57
CA ALA A 30 -3.19 -4.04 -10.90
C ALA A 30 -3.04 -3.00 -9.78
N ALA A 31 -2.70 -3.44 -8.60
CA ALA A 31 -2.47 -2.54 -7.48
C ALA A 31 -1.30 -1.61 -7.79
N ALA A 32 -1.55 -0.31 -7.71
CA ALA A 32 -0.58 0.74 -7.90
C ALA A 32 -0.15 1.38 -6.57
N TRP A 33 -0.98 1.25 -5.54
CA TRP A 33 -0.69 1.67 -4.18
C TRP A 33 -1.60 0.92 -3.21
N VAL A 34 -1.06 0.58 -2.03
CA VAL A 34 -1.84 0.06 -0.90
C VAL A 34 -1.46 0.80 0.39
N GLY A 35 -2.43 0.99 1.27
CA GLY A 35 -2.23 1.47 2.63
C GLY A 35 -2.70 0.38 3.59
N ALA A 36 -1.78 -0.44 4.09
CA ALA A 36 -2.10 -1.53 5.01
C ALA A 36 -2.72 -0.96 6.29
N ILE A 37 -4.04 -1.12 6.45
CA ILE A 37 -4.77 -0.56 7.59
C ILE A 37 -4.36 -1.24 8.89
N GLN A 38 -4.04 -0.41 9.88
CA GLN A 38 -3.38 -0.81 11.13
C GLN A 38 -4.33 -0.83 12.32
N GLY A 39 -5.15 0.21 12.46
CA GLY A 39 -6.01 0.34 13.62
C GLY A 39 -7.17 1.31 13.42
N PRO A 40 -7.98 1.49 14.45
CA PRO A 40 -8.74 2.71 14.59
C PRO A 40 -7.83 3.82 15.10
N TYR A 41 -7.85 5.00 14.43
CA TYR A 41 -7.18 6.20 14.96
C TYR A 41 -7.69 6.51 16.38
N PRO A 42 -6.82 6.87 17.34
CA PRO A 42 -5.38 7.16 17.19
C PRO A 42 -4.44 5.99 17.53
N VAL A 43 -4.92 4.74 17.60
CA VAL A 43 -4.09 3.60 18.00
C VAL A 43 -3.21 3.16 16.84
N GLY A 44 -1.89 3.34 16.99
CA GLY A 44 -0.89 3.02 15.97
C GLY A 44 0.47 3.61 16.31
N ASN A 45 1.42 3.50 15.38
CA ASN A 45 2.80 3.97 15.52
C ASN A 45 3.14 5.02 14.45
N PRO A 46 2.56 6.24 14.49
CA PRO A 46 2.85 7.27 13.50
C PRO A 46 4.32 7.72 13.56
N SER A 47 4.83 8.26 12.46
CA SER A 47 6.15 8.90 12.39
C SER A 47 6.01 10.29 11.79
N ALA A 48 6.75 11.26 12.35
CA ALA A 48 6.73 12.67 11.92
C ALA A 48 5.31 13.27 11.84
N GLN A 49 4.38 12.76 12.65
CA GLN A 49 2.99 13.21 12.69
C GLN A 49 2.91 14.58 13.35
N PRO A 50 2.34 15.61 12.67
CA PRO A 50 2.04 16.87 13.34
C PRO A 50 0.97 16.72 14.41
N ASP A 51 0.83 17.73 15.28
CA ASP A 51 -0.28 17.78 16.23
C ASP A 51 -1.61 17.86 15.47
N LEU A 52 -2.49 16.91 15.70
CA LEU A 52 -3.81 16.81 15.08
C LEU A 52 -4.96 17.26 16.00
N SER A 53 -4.66 17.84 17.16
CA SER A 53 -5.68 18.25 18.13
C SER A 53 -6.69 19.25 17.56
N LEU A 54 -6.28 20.11 16.62
CA LEU A 54 -7.17 21.01 15.90
C LEU A 54 -7.89 20.37 14.72
N ALA A 55 -7.31 19.34 14.12
CA ALA A 55 -7.97 18.57 13.06
C ALA A 55 -9.01 17.59 13.63
N PHE A 56 -8.66 16.93 14.74
CA PHE A 56 -9.51 15.94 15.40
C PHE A 56 -9.60 16.28 16.91
N PRO A 57 -10.40 17.30 17.29
CA PRO A 57 -10.47 17.77 18.68
C PRO A 57 -11.06 16.72 19.65
N ALA A 58 -11.79 15.74 19.13
CA ALA A 58 -12.30 14.60 19.86
C ALA A 58 -11.90 13.31 19.12
N PRO A 59 -10.68 12.77 19.33
CA PRO A 59 -10.16 11.62 18.59
C PRO A 59 -11.09 10.40 18.58
N ASP A 60 -11.75 10.12 19.69
CA ASP A 60 -12.72 9.01 19.83
C ASP A 60 -13.96 9.19 18.93
N GLN A 61 -14.26 10.42 18.55
CA GLN A 61 -15.37 10.73 17.66
C GLN A 61 -14.94 10.76 16.20
N GLY A 62 -13.64 10.75 15.94
CA GLY A 62 -13.04 10.73 14.61
C GLY A 62 -13.28 12.03 13.82
N ALA A 63 -13.48 11.88 12.52
CA ALA A 63 -13.81 12.99 11.63
C ALA A 63 -15.20 13.56 11.93
N GLN A 64 -15.33 14.89 11.79
CA GLN A 64 -16.56 15.63 12.07
C GLN A 64 -16.92 16.49 10.86
N ASP A 65 -17.68 15.92 9.92
CA ASP A 65 -18.10 16.61 8.69
C ASP A 65 -16.92 17.25 7.97
N GLN A 66 -15.90 16.40 7.64
CA GLN A 66 -14.58 16.83 7.15
C GLN A 66 -14.24 16.17 5.83
N THR A 67 -13.46 16.89 5.03
CA THR A 67 -12.85 16.35 3.80
C THR A 67 -11.39 16.01 4.04
N PHE A 68 -11.00 14.81 3.65
CA PHE A 68 -9.62 14.34 3.56
C PHE A 68 -9.12 14.53 2.12
N ARG A 69 -7.84 14.87 1.98
CA ARG A 69 -7.12 14.84 0.71
C ARG A 69 -5.82 14.11 0.89
N LEU A 70 -5.83 12.83 0.52
CA LEU A 70 -4.69 11.94 0.69
C LEU A 70 -3.81 11.97 -0.56
N MET A 71 -2.51 12.19 -0.34
CA MET A 71 -1.51 12.20 -1.40
C MET A 71 -0.84 10.83 -1.45
N VAL A 72 -1.19 10.04 -2.43
CA VAL A 72 -0.59 8.71 -2.64
C VAL A 72 0.30 8.72 -3.88
N ARG A 73 1.36 7.92 -3.88
CA ARG A 73 2.24 7.75 -5.03
C ARG A 73 1.95 6.41 -5.70
N PRO A 74 1.16 6.39 -6.79
CA PRO A 74 1.00 5.18 -7.58
C PRO A 74 2.36 4.75 -8.15
N ASP A 75 2.67 3.47 -8.05
CA ASP A 75 3.92 2.94 -8.62
C ASP A 75 3.83 2.72 -10.13
N ILE A 76 2.62 2.50 -10.65
CA ILE A 76 2.29 2.50 -12.08
C ILE A 76 1.15 3.47 -12.36
N TRP A 77 1.08 3.92 -13.62
CA TRP A 77 0.00 4.77 -14.12
C TRP A 77 -0.71 4.13 -15.31
N ALA A 78 -2.00 4.40 -15.42
CA ALA A 78 -2.82 4.01 -16.57
C ALA A 78 -3.95 5.02 -16.80
N GLY A 79 -4.60 4.94 -17.96
CA GLY A 79 -5.70 5.83 -18.32
C GLY A 79 -6.98 5.65 -17.49
N GLN A 80 -7.06 4.60 -16.67
CA GLN A 80 -8.16 4.35 -15.73
C GLN A 80 -7.64 3.89 -14.38
N THR A 81 -8.28 4.39 -13.31
CA THR A 81 -8.02 4.02 -11.92
C THR A 81 -9.31 3.64 -11.23
N ARG A 82 -9.20 2.92 -10.09
CA ARG A 82 -10.25 2.80 -9.08
C ARG A 82 -9.63 2.89 -7.70
N ILE A 83 -10.39 3.33 -6.72
CA ILE A 83 -9.95 3.44 -5.34
C ILE A 83 -10.79 2.53 -4.44
N ARG A 84 -10.24 2.06 -3.32
CA ARG A 84 -10.99 1.32 -2.31
C ARG A 84 -11.05 2.12 -1.02
N LEU A 85 -12.28 2.46 -0.61
CA LEU A 85 -12.53 3.06 0.70
C LEU A 85 -12.87 1.97 1.71
N SER A 86 -12.31 2.08 2.90
CA SER A 86 -12.39 1.06 3.95
C SER A 86 -12.90 1.65 5.26
N ASN A 87 -13.91 0.99 5.81
CA ASN A 87 -14.41 1.17 7.18
C ASN A 87 -14.18 -0.13 8.00
N GLU A 88 -13.15 -0.89 7.64
CA GLU A 88 -12.92 -2.24 8.18
C GLU A 88 -12.66 -2.23 9.69
N LEU A 89 -12.06 -1.16 10.20
CA LEU A 89 -11.79 -1.00 11.63
C LEU A 89 -12.70 0.04 12.30
N GLY A 90 -13.75 0.47 11.62
CA GLY A 90 -14.81 1.30 12.17
C GLY A 90 -15.78 0.51 13.05
N THR A 91 -16.59 1.22 13.83
CA THR A 91 -17.59 0.63 14.74
C THR A 91 -19.04 0.95 14.36
N ARG A 92 -19.23 1.77 13.33
CA ARG A 92 -20.54 2.17 12.79
C ARG A 92 -20.45 2.44 11.29
N PRO A 93 -21.56 2.45 10.53
CA PRO A 93 -21.57 2.85 9.14
C PRO A 93 -21.08 4.29 8.97
N ILE A 94 -20.37 4.53 7.86
CA ILE A 94 -19.87 5.86 7.49
C ILE A 94 -20.33 6.19 6.07
N THR A 95 -20.89 7.39 5.88
CA THR A 95 -21.23 7.89 4.56
C THR A 95 -20.09 8.76 4.02
N PHE A 96 -19.62 8.42 2.83
CA PHE A 96 -18.65 9.20 2.05
C PHE A 96 -19.35 9.83 0.85
N ASP A 97 -19.05 11.10 0.58
CA ASP A 97 -19.47 11.82 -0.63
C ASP A 97 -18.39 12.81 -1.08
N GLY A 98 -18.66 13.58 -2.14
CA GLY A 98 -17.68 14.56 -2.64
C GLY A 98 -16.32 13.94 -2.92
N ILE A 99 -16.31 12.78 -3.60
CA ILE A 99 -15.11 11.96 -3.79
C ILE A 99 -14.50 12.30 -5.14
N TYR A 100 -13.20 12.59 -5.14
CA TYR A 100 -12.46 13.03 -6.33
C TYR A 100 -11.05 12.43 -6.35
N VAL A 101 -10.52 12.25 -7.56
CA VAL A 101 -9.10 11.92 -7.81
C VAL A 101 -8.51 12.90 -8.82
N GLY A 102 -7.30 13.39 -8.55
CA GLY A 102 -6.62 14.35 -9.41
C GLY A 102 -5.10 14.29 -9.27
N LEU A 103 -4.38 14.96 -10.15
CA LEU A 103 -2.92 15.01 -10.09
C LEU A 103 -2.49 16.10 -9.10
N GLN A 104 -1.65 15.76 -8.11
CA GLN A 104 -1.09 16.76 -7.19
C GLN A 104 -0.27 17.81 -7.95
N GLN A 105 -0.53 19.07 -7.68
CA GLN A 105 0.29 20.19 -8.17
C GLN A 105 1.44 20.47 -7.20
N GLY A 106 1.12 20.57 -5.92
CA GLY A 106 2.06 20.82 -4.82
C GLY A 106 1.25 21.06 -3.55
N SER A 107 1.80 20.82 -2.35
CA SER A 107 1.03 20.90 -1.11
C SER A 107 -0.28 20.12 -1.21
N SER A 108 -1.41 20.70 -0.81
CA SER A 108 -2.75 20.12 -1.00
C SER A 108 -3.42 20.54 -2.33
N ALA A 109 -2.78 21.37 -3.17
CA ALA A 109 -3.36 21.79 -4.45
C ALA A 109 -3.38 20.65 -5.47
N VAL A 110 -4.45 20.59 -6.24
CA VAL A 110 -4.64 19.69 -7.38
C VAL A 110 -4.39 20.44 -8.68
N MET A 111 -3.71 19.82 -9.62
CA MET A 111 -3.45 20.42 -10.91
C MET A 111 -4.75 20.73 -11.64
N LYS A 112 -4.90 21.97 -12.07
CA LYS A 112 -6.14 22.50 -12.66
C LYS A 112 -6.64 21.62 -13.81
N GLY A 113 -7.92 21.26 -13.73
CA GLY A 113 -8.61 20.45 -14.74
C GLY A 113 -8.30 18.94 -14.68
N THR A 114 -7.54 18.48 -13.68
CA THR A 114 -7.27 17.04 -13.50
C THR A 114 -8.20 16.35 -12.50
N ASN A 115 -8.95 17.12 -11.72
CA ASN A 115 -9.79 16.61 -10.64
C ASN A 115 -11.04 15.92 -11.20
N GLN A 116 -11.14 14.58 -11.07
CA GLN A 116 -12.21 13.76 -11.62
C GLN A 116 -13.10 13.24 -10.49
N ALA A 117 -14.42 13.36 -10.68
CA ALA A 117 -15.39 12.80 -9.74
C ALA A 117 -15.34 11.26 -9.72
N VAL A 118 -15.50 10.69 -8.54
CA VAL A 118 -15.54 9.25 -8.29
C VAL A 118 -16.95 8.85 -7.90
N SER A 119 -17.43 7.72 -8.46
CA SER A 119 -18.73 7.15 -8.10
C SER A 119 -18.59 5.72 -7.55
N PHE A 120 -19.66 5.25 -6.94
CA PHE A 120 -19.81 3.90 -6.42
C PHE A 120 -21.16 3.34 -6.89
N ALA A 121 -21.16 2.34 -7.76
CA ALA A 121 -22.34 1.83 -8.45
C ALA A 121 -23.18 2.96 -9.11
N GLY A 122 -22.49 3.90 -9.76
CA GLY A 122 -23.07 5.06 -10.46
C GLY A 122 -23.54 6.18 -9.55
N LYS A 123 -23.33 6.10 -8.22
CA LYS A 123 -23.76 7.12 -7.26
C LYS A 123 -22.56 7.96 -6.77
N PRO A 124 -22.73 9.28 -6.54
CA PRO A 124 -21.65 10.15 -6.05
C PRO A 124 -21.38 10.01 -4.55
N SER A 125 -22.09 9.11 -3.86
CA SER A 125 -21.94 8.84 -2.43
C SER A 125 -22.10 7.35 -2.15
N ILE A 126 -21.48 6.91 -1.04
CA ILE A 126 -21.55 5.53 -0.56
C ILE A 126 -21.63 5.50 0.97
N GLU A 127 -22.50 4.68 1.53
CA GLU A 127 -22.44 4.28 2.92
C GLU A 127 -21.71 2.94 3.04
N ILE A 128 -20.64 2.92 3.84
CA ILE A 128 -19.82 1.74 4.05
C ILE A 128 -20.07 1.22 5.48
N PRO A 129 -20.65 0.02 5.63
CA PRO A 129 -20.85 -0.60 6.94
C PRO A 129 -19.52 -0.83 7.69
N ALA A 130 -19.57 -0.84 9.02
CA ALA A 130 -18.44 -1.25 9.84
C ALA A 130 -17.94 -2.65 9.45
N GLY A 131 -16.63 -2.86 9.46
CA GLY A 131 -16.01 -4.14 9.11
C GLY A 131 -15.93 -4.42 7.62
N THR A 132 -16.18 -3.43 6.74
CA THR A 132 -16.18 -3.63 5.28
C THR A 132 -15.39 -2.58 4.52
N SER A 133 -15.07 -2.89 3.27
CA SER A 133 -14.45 -1.98 2.30
C SER A 133 -15.14 -2.09 0.94
N VAL A 134 -15.11 -1.03 0.13
CA VAL A 134 -15.81 -0.97 -1.16
C VAL A 134 -14.93 -0.32 -2.23
N TRP A 135 -14.84 -0.95 -3.40
CA TRP A 135 -14.22 -0.38 -4.59
C TRP A 135 -15.14 0.64 -5.27
N SER A 136 -14.54 1.72 -5.75
CA SER A 136 -15.22 2.66 -6.64
C SER A 136 -15.48 2.07 -8.02
N ASP A 137 -16.35 2.72 -8.77
CA ASP A 137 -16.40 2.55 -10.21
C ASP A 137 -15.07 2.96 -10.85
N PRO A 138 -14.75 2.48 -12.08
CA PRO A 138 -13.60 2.94 -12.83
C PRO A 138 -13.66 4.45 -13.11
N VAL A 139 -12.55 5.15 -12.88
CA VAL A 139 -12.40 6.58 -13.16
C VAL A 139 -11.40 6.77 -14.29
N THR A 140 -11.80 7.48 -15.34
CA THR A 140 -10.89 7.87 -16.41
C THR A 140 -10.00 9.02 -15.96
N LEU A 141 -8.70 8.92 -16.23
CA LEU A 141 -7.69 9.94 -15.94
C LEU A 141 -7.28 10.63 -17.25
N PRO A 142 -7.88 11.77 -17.63
CA PRO A 142 -7.60 12.43 -18.91
C PRO A 142 -6.14 12.82 -19.09
N PHE A 143 -5.46 13.13 -18.00
CA PHE A 143 -4.04 13.48 -17.99
C PHE A 143 -3.11 12.27 -18.25
N ALA A 144 -3.62 11.04 -18.15
CA ALA A 144 -2.89 9.78 -18.40
C ALA A 144 -3.33 9.09 -19.71
N GLN A 145 -4.25 9.70 -20.51
CA GLN A 145 -4.70 9.13 -21.77
C GLN A 145 -3.74 9.43 -22.90
N GLY A 146 -3.31 8.39 -23.67
CA GLY A 146 -2.55 8.54 -24.92
C GLY A 146 -1.21 9.29 -24.77
N LYS A 147 -0.66 9.39 -23.56
CA LYS A 147 0.57 10.09 -23.23
C LYS A 147 1.67 9.13 -22.85
N ASP A 148 2.89 9.62 -22.89
CA ASP A 148 4.02 8.92 -22.28
C ASP A 148 3.84 8.92 -20.75
N LEU A 149 3.46 7.76 -20.20
CA LEU A 149 3.19 7.58 -18.78
C LEU A 149 4.45 7.74 -17.92
N SER A 150 5.65 7.66 -18.52
CA SER A 150 6.91 7.88 -17.81
C SER A 150 6.99 9.29 -17.18
N LEU A 151 6.29 10.28 -17.78
CA LEU A 151 6.18 11.64 -17.24
C LEU A 151 5.39 11.72 -15.92
N LEU A 152 4.64 10.68 -15.60
CA LEU A 152 3.88 10.57 -14.35
C LEU A 152 4.64 9.79 -13.26
N GLN A 153 5.75 9.17 -13.58
CA GLN A 153 6.55 8.45 -12.58
C GLN A 153 6.97 9.38 -11.45
N GLY A 154 6.76 8.92 -10.20
CA GLY A 154 7.05 9.71 -9.01
C GLY A 154 6.03 10.82 -8.69
N ARG A 155 5.05 11.09 -9.59
CA ARG A 155 3.96 12.03 -9.30
C ARG A 155 2.97 11.41 -8.31
N ARG A 156 2.22 12.27 -7.61
CA ARG A 156 1.22 11.84 -6.62
C ARG A 156 -0.19 12.06 -7.14
N LEU A 157 -1.04 11.09 -6.85
CA LEU A 157 -2.49 11.17 -7.00
C LEU A 157 -3.07 11.76 -5.71
N ALA A 158 -3.82 12.84 -5.82
CA ALA A 158 -4.65 13.38 -4.74
C ALA A 158 -5.98 12.64 -4.73
N VAL A 159 -6.29 11.94 -3.66
CA VAL A 159 -7.59 11.30 -3.44
C VAL A 159 -8.32 12.10 -2.38
N SER A 160 -9.40 12.77 -2.77
CA SER A 160 -10.22 13.58 -1.87
C SER A 160 -11.55 12.88 -1.60
N PHE A 161 -12.01 12.89 -0.36
CA PHE A 161 -13.35 12.40 0.02
C PHE A 161 -13.83 13.10 1.28
N HIS A 162 -15.12 13.35 1.36
CA HIS A 162 -15.79 13.93 2.50
C HIS A 162 -16.43 12.83 3.35
N VAL A 163 -16.21 12.90 4.65
CA VAL A 163 -16.89 12.10 5.68
C VAL A 163 -18.09 12.89 6.19
N LYS A 164 -19.28 12.44 5.85
CA LYS A 164 -20.52 13.12 6.24
C LYS A 164 -20.85 12.89 7.70
N GLY A 165 -20.99 13.96 8.45
CA GLY A 165 -21.27 13.90 9.88
C GLY A 165 -20.08 13.38 10.68
N GLN A 166 -20.33 12.52 11.66
CA GLN A 166 -19.31 12.01 12.57
C GLN A 166 -18.94 10.56 12.26
N SER A 167 -17.63 10.28 12.04
CA SER A 167 -17.19 8.93 11.65
C SER A 167 -17.18 7.92 12.81
N GLY A 168 -16.94 8.34 14.04
CA GLY A 168 -16.43 7.46 15.07
C GLY A 168 -14.97 7.09 14.84
N PRO A 169 -14.46 6.02 15.47
CA PRO A 169 -13.08 5.56 15.26
C PRO A 169 -12.77 5.37 13.78
N MET A 170 -11.70 6.02 13.30
CA MET A 170 -11.35 6.03 11.87
C MET A 170 -10.41 4.87 11.54
N THR A 171 -10.75 4.08 10.53
CA THR A 171 -9.81 3.15 9.91
C THR A 171 -8.62 3.93 9.37
N TRP A 172 -7.38 3.58 9.78
CA TRP A 172 -6.19 4.30 9.34
C TRP A 172 -4.95 3.42 9.19
N HIS A 173 -3.97 3.96 8.45
CA HIS A 173 -2.59 3.52 8.45
C HIS A 173 -1.73 4.65 9.03
N ALA A 174 -1.08 4.38 10.17
CA ALA A 174 -0.48 5.42 10.98
C ALA A 174 0.79 6.02 10.36
N LYS A 175 1.55 5.26 9.56
CA LYS A 175 2.88 5.63 9.07
C LYS A 175 2.95 5.65 7.55
N ALA A 176 2.18 6.51 6.91
CA ALA A 176 2.26 6.62 5.45
C ALA A 176 3.54 7.30 4.94
N LEU A 177 4.18 8.13 5.77
CA LEU A 177 5.40 8.91 5.44
C LEU A 177 5.23 9.80 4.19
N ASN A 178 4.00 10.09 3.84
CA ASN A 178 3.60 11.06 2.83
C ASN A 178 2.71 12.12 3.47
N THR A 179 2.96 13.39 3.16
CA THR A 179 2.12 14.47 3.65
C THR A 179 0.79 14.47 2.91
N SER A 180 -0.28 14.30 3.67
CA SER A 180 -1.68 14.39 3.27
C SER A 180 -2.37 15.51 4.04
N TYR A 181 -3.62 15.81 3.74
CA TYR A 181 -4.27 17.01 4.25
C TYR A 181 -5.72 16.75 4.67
N VAL A 182 -6.19 17.56 5.63
CA VAL A 182 -7.55 17.48 6.18
C VAL A 182 -8.14 18.89 6.30
N SER A 183 -9.40 19.02 5.99
CA SER A 183 -10.16 20.27 6.20
C SER A 183 -10.44 20.52 7.68
N ARG A 184 -10.97 21.71 8.02
CA ARG A 184 -11.45 21.98 9.37
C ARG A 184 -12.66 21.08 9.71
N PRO A 185 -12.87 20.75 11.00
CA PRO A 185 -14.14 20.18 11.45
C PRO A 185 -15.32 21.06 11.01
N GLY A 186 -16.38 20.42 10.50
CA GLY A 186 -17.57 21.14 10.00
C GLY A 186 -17.38 21.86 8.66
N ALA A 187 -16.29 21.65 7.95
CA ALA A 187 -16.06 22.30 6.65
C ALA A 187 -16.93 21.72 5.52
N GLY A 188 -17.53 20.56 5.73
CA GLY A 188 -18.32 19.87 4.73
C GLY A 188 -17.50 19.34 3.56
N SER A 189 -18.15 19.15 2.42
CA SER A 189 -17.58 18.58 1.20
C SER A 189 -16.83 19.63 0.37
N VAL A 190 -15.50 19.66 0.49
CA VAL A 190 -14.61 20.57 -0.25
C VAL A 190 -13.66 19.83 -1.23
N GLY A 191 -13.89 18.54 -1.48
CA GLY A 191 -13.04 17.69 -2.33
C GLY A 191 -12.94 18.14 -3.79
N GLN A 192 -13.98 18.85 -4.29
CA GLN A 192 -14.00 19.40 -5.64
C GLN A 192 -12.99 20.55 -5.84
N SER A 193 -12.66 21.31 -4.77
CA SER A 193 -11.71 22.42 -4.88
C SER A 193 -10.33 21.92 -5.33
N GLU A 194 -9.73 22.58 -6.30
CA GLU A 194 -8.35 22.34 -6.72
C GLU A 194 -7.34 23.15 -5.91
N GLU A 195 -7.83 24.14 -5.13
CA GLU A 195 -7.01 25.03 -4.32
C GLU A 195 -6.64 24.42 -2.96
N GLU A 196 -5.57 24.93 -2.35
CA GLU A 196 -5.05 24.41 -1.07
C GLU A 196 -5.72 25.00 0.18
N ASN A 197 -6.34 26.17 0.08
CA ASN A 197 -6.86 26.93 1.23
C ASN A 197 -7.95 26.19 2.03
N ALA A 198 -8.61 25.20 1.45
CA ALA A 198 -9.61 24.37 2.11
C ALA A 198 -9.01 23.32 3.08
N PHE A 199 -7.68 23.11 3.05
CA PHE A 199 -7.00 22.03 3.75
C PHE A 199 -5.88 22.55 4.67
N PRO A 200 -6.21 23.20 5.79
CA PRO A 200 -5.22 23.85 6.66
C PRO A 200 -4.40 22.88 7.52
N PHE A 201 -4.82 21.61 7.66
CA PHE A 201 -4.13 20.63 8.49
C PHE A 201 -3.42 19.59 7.65
N SER A 202 -2.17 19.29 8.00
CA SER A 202 -1.39 18.22 7.39
C SER A 202 -1.34 17.00 8.31
N THR A 203 -1.16 15.83 7.72
CA THR A 203 -0.97 14.55 8.39
C THR A 203 0.04 13.71 7.62
N THR A 204 0.74 12.80 8.31
CA THR A 204 1.66 11.82 7.69
C THR A 204 1.08 10.41 7.67
N SER A 205 -0.22 10.30 7.88
CA SER A 205 -1.01 9.07 7.92
C SER A 205 -2.03 9.04 6.79
N THR A 206 -2.59 7.87 6.50
CA THR A 206 -3.74 7.73 5.61
C THR A 206 -4.96 7.24 6.37
N TYR A 207 -6.13 7.67 5.95
CA TYR A 207 -7.42 7.36 6.59
C TYR A 207 -8.38 6.84 5.54
N PHE A 208 -9.13 5.80 5.84
CA PHE A 208 -10.20 5.21 5.04
C PHE A 208 -9.84 4.76 3.61
N LEU A 209 -8.74 5.20 3.03
CA LEU A 209 -8.24 4.75 1.73
C LEU A 209 -7.23 3.63 1.96
N ASP A 210 -7.46 2.46 1.40
CA ASP A 210 -6.57 1.32 1.58
C ASP A 210 -6.00 0.75 0.27
N ALA A 211 -6.52 1.13 -0.90
CA ALA A 211 -5.93 0.74 -2.17
C ALA A 211 -6.26 1.70 -3.32
N VAL A 212 -5.34 1.78 -4.26
CA VAL A 212 -5.50 2.39 -5.58
C VAL A 212 -5.02 1.41 -6.64
N ASP A 213 -5.91 1.04 -7.55
CA ASP A 213 -5.60 0.19 -8.68
C ASP A 213 -5.54 1.00 -9.98
N MET A 214 -4.74 0.53 -10.92
CA MET A 214 -4.69 1.01 -12.30
C MET A 214 -5.09 -0.11 -13.27
N MET A 215 -5.78 0.25 -14.36
CA MET A 215 -6.15 -0.68 -15.44
C MET A 215 -4.93 -0.88 -16.34
N ALA A 216 -4.08 -1.82 -15.95
CA ALA A 216 -2.78 -2.09 -16.57
C ALA A 216 -2.83 -3.30 -17.50
N PRO A 217 -1.84 -3.47 -18.40
CA PRO A 217 -1.71 -4.66 -19.23
C PRO A 217 -1.70 -5.96 -18.41
N LYS A 218 -2.26 -7.04 -18.96
CA LYS A 218 -2.46 -8.32 -18.28
C LYS A 218 -1.17 -8.95 -17.75
N ASP A 219 -0.05 -8.71 -18.43
CA ASP A 219 1.28 -9.21 -18.06
C ASP A 219 1.98 -8.36 -16.98
N THR A 220 1.38 -7.25 -16.54
CA THR A 220 1.92 -6.44 -15.45
C THR A 220 2.11 -7.27 -14.19
N LYS A 221 3.31 -7.25 -13.64
CA LYS A 221 3.65 -7.94 -12.40
C LYS A 221 3.38 -7.04 -11.20
N VAL A 222 2.86 -7.58 -10.11
CA VAL A 222 2.65 -6.83 -8.86
C VAL A 222 3.41 -7.51 -7.74
N VAL A 223 4.35 -6.78 -7.13
CA VAL A 223 5.15 -7.22 -5.98
C VAL A 223 4.59 -6.57 -4.73
N VAL A 224 4.20 -7.38 -3.76
CA VAL A 224 3.76 -6.93 -2.44
C VAL A 224 4.93 -7.05 -1.46
N ALA A 225 5.36 -5.92 -0.92
CA ALA A 225 6.27 -5.87 0.22
C ALA A 225 5.45 -6.02 1.50
N PHE A 226 5.46 -7.21 2.10
CA PHE A 226 4.68 -7.54 3.28
C PHE A 226 5.58 -7.57 4.52
N GLY A 227 5.18 -6.92 5.64
CA GLY A 227 6.05 -6.90 6.79
C GLY A 227 5.67 -5.92 7.88
N ASP A 228 6.65 -5.62 8.72
CA ASP A 228 6.55 -4.75 9.90
C ASP A 228 7.07 -3.31 9.63
N SER A 229 7.51 -2.60 10.68
CA SER A 229 8.03 -1.23 10.61
C SER A 229 9.22 -1.04 9.67
N ILE A 230 10.01 -2.08 9.43
CA ILE A 230 11.16 -2.03 8.53
C ILE A 230 10.68 -2.02 7.06
N THR A 231 9.59 -2.70 6.76
CA THR A 231 8.95 -2.63 5.45
C THR A 231 8.12 -1.34 5.30
N ASP A 232 7.39 -0.95 6.33
CA ASP A 232 6.62 0.30 6.41
C ASP A 232 7.51 1.55 6.22
N GLY A 233 8.77 1.50 6.71
CA GLY A 233 9.80 2.48 6.41
C GLY A 233 10.16 3.41 7.56
N THR A 234 10.05 2.96 8.81
CA THR A 234 10.54 3.73 9.95
C THR A 234 12.01 4.12 9.76
N GLY A 235 12.35 5.39 9.96
CA GLY A 235 13.70 5.92 9.76
C GLY A 235 14.00 6.45 8.35
N THR A 236 13.02 6.41 7.43
CA THR A 236 13.12 6.99 6.09
C THR A 236 12.69 8.47 6.06
N THR A 237 12.90 9.12 4.91
CA THR A 237 12.61 10.55 4.72
C THR A 237 11.12 10.77 4.48
N LEU A 238 10.51 11.68 5.20
CA LEU A 238 9.14 12.14 4.92
C LEU A 238 9.07 12.67 3.47
N ASN A 239 8.14 12.16 2.68
CA ASN A 239 7.98 12.42 1.25
C ASN A 239 9.18 12.00 0.36
N GLY A 240 10.14 11.23 0.92
CA GLY A 240 11.38 10.87 0.22
C GLY A 240 11.28 9.64 -0.68
N ASP A 241 10.28 8.79 -0.45
CA ASP A 241 10.09 7.54 -1.20
C ASP A 241 11.41 6.73 -1.26
N ASP A 242 12.05 6.54 -0.09
CA ASP A 242 13.38 5.93 0.05
C ASP A 242 13.40 4.67 0.95
N ARG A 243 12.23 4.06 1.15
CA ARG A 243 12.07 2.73 1.76
C ARG A 243 12.63 1.64 0.84
N TRP A 244 12.97 0.46 1.37
CA TRP A 244 13.46 -0.62 0.52
C TRP A 244 12.48 -1.02 -0.61
N PRO A 245 11.14 -1.02 -0.43
CA PRO A 245 10.22 -1.27 -1.55
C PRO A 245 10.28 -0.17 -2.62
N ASP A 246 10.46 1.11 -2.23
CA ASP A 246 10.57 2.22 -3.18
C ASP A 246 11.86 2.14 -4.01
N VAL A 247 12.96 1.70 -3.38
CA VAL A 247 14.24 1.46 -4.08
C VAL A 247 14.10 0.27 -5.04
N LEU A 248 13.46 -0.81 -4.58
CA LEU A 248 13.17 -1.98 -5.42
C LEU A 248 12.31 -1.59 -6.63
N ALA A 249 11.28 -0.77 -6.43
CA ALA A 249 10.43 -0.27 -7.51
C ALA A 249 11.27 0.41 -8.60
N ARG A 250 12.15 1.32 -8.23
CA ARG A 250 13.06 1.98 -9.20
C ARG A 250 13.96 1.01 -9.96
N LYS A 251 14.50 -0.03 -9.27
CA LYS A 251 15.30 -1.09 -9.92
C LYS A 251 14.48 -1.88 -10.93
N LEU A 252 13.25 -2.21 -10.58
CA LEU A 252 12.35 -3.00 -11.44
C LEU A 252 11.87 -2.19 -12.63
N HIS A 253 11.48 -0.92 -12.42
CA HIS A 253 11.10 -0.03 -13.51
C HIS A 253 12.22 0.19 -14.53
N ALA A 254 13.49 0.22 -14.09
CA ALA A 254 14.63 0.31 -14.99
C ALA A 254 14.74 -0.90 -15.96
N VAL A 255 14.18 -2.05 -15.60
CA VAL A 255 14.23 -3.29 -16.40
C VAL A 255 12.90 -3.57 -17.11
N TYR A 256 11.79 -3.40 -16.40
CA TYR A 256 10.46 -3.82 -16.86
C TYR A 256 9.56 -2.65 -17.29
N GLY A 257 10.03 -1.39 -17.16
CA GLY A 257 9.21 -0.20 -17.41
C GLY A 257 7.93 -0.21 -16.60
N ASP A 258 6.81 0.14 -17.22
CA ASP A 258 5.48 0.19 -16.58
C ASP A 258 4.78 -1.18 -16.44
N ARG A 259 5.52 -2.28 -16.70
CA ARG A 259 5.02 -3.66 -16.57
C ARG A 259 5.23 -4.26 -15.19
N VAL A 260 5.59 -3.46 -14.20
CA VAL A 260 5.78 -3.88 -12.81
C VAL A 260 5.28 -2.82 -11.85
N SER A 261 4.65 -3.25 -10.77
CA SER A 261 4.25 -2.43 -9.63
C SER A 261 4.79 -3.02 -8.34
N VAL A 262 5.31 -2.18 -7.45
CA VAL A 262 5.71 -2.56 -6.09
C VAL A 262 4.83 -1.79 -5.10
N VAL A 263 4.10 -2.52 -4.27
CA VAL A 263 3.23 -1.93 -3.26
C VAL A 263 3.69 -2.30 -1.85
N ASN A 264 3.56 -1.37 -0.92
CA ASN A 264 4.05 -1.53 0.45
C ASN A 264 2.89 -1.85 1.41
N ALA A 265 2.87 -3.08 1.94
CA ALA A 265 1.94 -3.58 2.94
C ALA A 265 2.63 -3.79 4.31
N GLY A 266 3.60 -2.94 4.66
CA GLY A 266 4.21 -2.88 5.98
C GLY A 266 3.31 -2.22 7.00
N ILE A 267 3.41 -2.64 8.26
CA ILE A 267 2.73 -2.02 9.41
C ILE A 267 3.72 -1.90 10.58
N GLY A 268 3.91 -0.67 11.08
CA GLY A 268 4.78 -0.43 12.23
C GLY A 268 4.38 -1.26 13.46
N GLY A 269 5.30 -2.06 14.02
CA GLY A 269 5.06 -2.90 15.20
C GLY A 269 4.34 -4.22 14.92
N ASN A 270 4.10 -4.58 13.66
CA ASN A 270 3.35 -5.79 13.31
C ASN A 270 4.07 -7.07 13.72
N GLN A 271 3.30 -8.10 14.02
CA GLN A 271 3.73 -9.42 14.42
C GLN A 271 3.10 -10.49 13.53
N ILE A 272 3.78 -11.60 13.37
CA ILE A 272 3.28 -12.74 12.60
C ILE A 272 2.28 -13.54 13.42
N ALA A 273 2.68 -13.92 14.64
CA ALA A 273 1.91 -14.78 15.54
C ALA A 273 0.94 -14.00 16.43
N GLY A 274 1.31 -12.81 16.86
CA GLY A 274 0.53 -11.96 17.77
C GLY A 274 0.01 -10.67 17.11
N PRO A 275 -0.99 -10.01 17.69
CA PRO A 275 -1.81 -10.49 18.81
C PRO A 275 -2.68 -11.68 18.40
N ALA A 276 -3.06 -12.53 19.38
CA ALA A 276 -3.92 -13.68 19.13
C ALA A 276 -5.36 -13.30 18.72
N SER A 277 -5.80 -12.11 19.16
CA SER A 277 -7.08 -11.52 18.77
C SER A 277 -6.90 -10.01 18.54
N TYR A 278 -7.70 -9.46 17.65
CA TYR A 278 -7.72 -8.04 17.32
C TYR A 278 -9.15 -7.60 17.02
N SER A 279 -9.56 -6.46 17.59
CA SER A 279 -10.81 -5.81 17.23
C SER A 279 -10.70 -4.29 17.38
N PRO A 280 -11.59 -3.50 16.76
CA PRO A 280 -11.62 -2.05 16.96
C PRO A 280 -11.82 -1.61 18.43
N GLN A 281 -12.44 -2.47 19.27
CA GLN A 281 -12.66 -2.22 20.71
C GLN A 281 -11.48 -2.61 21.58
N ALA A 282 -10.62 -3.50 21.08
CA ALA A 282 -9.38 -3.92 21.73
C ALA A 282 -8.23 -3.90 20.73
N PRO A 283 -7.86 -2.70 20.23
CA PRO A 283 -6.85 -2.56 19.21
C PRO A 283 -5.45 -2.74 19.77
N PHE A 284 -4.56 -3.26 18.94
CA PHE A 284 -3.13 -3.35 19.19
C PHE A 284 -2.39 -2.35 18.28
N ALA A 285 -1.42 -1.62 18.83
CA ALA A 285 -0.73 -0.56 18.08
C ALA A 285 0.03 -1.07 16.84
N GLY A 286 0.46 -2.34 16.85
CA GLY A 286 1.05 -3.03 15.69
C GLY A 286 0.03 -3.58 14.69
N GLY A 287 -1.26 -3.30 14.87
CA GLY A 287 -2.32 -3.80 14.00
C GLY A 287 -2.65 -5.29 14.17
N PRO A 288 -3.54 -5.84 13.34
CA PRO A 288 -3.83 -7.27 13.30
C PRO A 288 -2.59 -8.04 12.86
N SER A 289 -2.40 -9.26 13.38
CA SER A 289 -1.26 -10.11 13.03
C SER A 289 -1.21 -10.42 11.52
N ALA A 290 -0.04 -10.79 11.00
CA ALA A 290 0.09 -11.25 9.62
C ALA A 290 -0.92 -12.36 9.29
N ARG A 291 -1.18 -13.29 10.23
CA ARG A 291 -2.20 -14.35 10.11
C ARG A 291 -3.62 -13.83 9.86
N MET A 292 -3.94 -12.64 10.42
CA MET A 292 -5.27 -12.02 10.31
C MET A 292 -5.39 -11.14 9.06
N ARG A 293 -4.30 -10.46 8.67
CA ARG A 293 -4.33 -9.47 7.58
C ARG A 293 -3.87 -9.98 6.23
N VAL A 294 -3.32 -11.21 6.13
CA VAL A 294 -2.78 -11.74 4.87
C VAL A 294 -3.82 -11.81 3.75
N GLU A 295 -5.08 -12.05 4.07
CA GLU A 295 -6.15 -12.10 3.08
C GLU A 295 -6.39 -10.72 2.45
N ARG A 296 -6.40 -9.65 3.25
CA ARG A 296 -6.58 -8.28 2.79
C ARG A 296 -5.33 -7.73 2.12
N ASP A 297 -4.16 -7.89 2.76
CA ASP A 297 -2.94 -7.14 2.43
C ASP A 297 -2.01 -7.89 1.46
N VAL A 298 -2.34 -9.15 1.12
CA VAL A 298 -1.58 -9.98 0.17
C VAL A 298 -2.52 -10.64 -0.83
N ILE A 299 -3.40 -11.53 -0.38
CA ILE A 299 -4.24 -12.37 -1.26
C ILE A 299 -5.24 -11.53 -2.05
N GLY A 300 -5.81 -10.51 -1.42
CA GLY A 300 -6.77 -9.57 -2.00
C GLY A 300 -6.17 -8.43 -2.80
N VAL A 301 -4.83 -8.33 -2.88
CA VAL A 301 -4.15 -7.30 -3.67
C VAL A 301 -4.31 -7.59 -5.15
N SER A 302 -4.83 -6.62 -5.90
CA SER A 302 -5.14 -6.79 -7.32
C SER A 302 -3.89 -7.10 -8.13
N GLY A 303 -3.92 -8.24 -8.82
CA GLY A 303 -2.86 -8.64 -9.75
C GLY A 303 -1.57 -9.12 -9.09
N VAL A 304 -1.56 -9.41 -7.78
CA VAL A 304 -0.36 -9.91 -7.06
C VAL A 304 0.28 -11.11 -7.77
N THR A 305 1.60 -11.03 -7.96
CA THR A 305 2.41 -12.10 -8.58
C THR A 305 3.53 -12.58 -7.66
N THR A 306 4.02 -11.68 -6.80
CA THR A 306 5.15 -11.96 -5.91
C THR A 306 4.94 -11.26 -4.57
N VAL A 307 5.36 -11.91 -3.52
CA VAL A 307 5.41 -11.34 -2.15
C VAL A 307 6.85 -11.41 -1.68
N ILE A 308 7.37 -10.32 -1.12
CA ILE A 308 8.60 -10.32 -0.33
C ILE A 308 8.19 -10.08 1.12
N TRP A 309 8.44 -11.04 1.98
CA TRP A 309 7.95 -11.02 3.36
C TRP A 309 9.09 -10.88 4.36
N LEU A 310 9.16 -9.70 5.01
CA LEU A 310 10.10 -9.37 6.08
C LEU A 310 9.34 -9.09 7.37
N GLU A 311 9.35 -10.00 8.32
CA GLU A 311 8.65 -9.84 9.59
C GLU A 311 9.18 -10.81 10.65
N GLY A 312 8.92 -10.54 11.94
CA GLY A 312 9.25 -11.43 13.05
C GLY A 312 10.03 -10.77 14.18
N ILE A 313 10.67 -9.61 13.95
CA ILE A 313 11.44 -8.94 14.98
C ILE A 313 10.59 -8.52 16.20
N ASN A 314 9.32 -8.13 15.93
CA ASN A 314 8.39 -7.71 16.98
C ASN A 314 7.82 -8.90 17.76
N ASP A 315 7.62 -10.04 17.11
CA ASP A 315 7.23 -11.29 17.81
C ASP A 315 8.28 -11.68 18.86
N LEU A 316 9.56 -11.56 18.50
CA LEU A 316 10.71 -11.95 19.32
C LEU A 316 11.12 -10.86 20.34
N SER A 317 10.47 -9.69 20.31
CA SER A 317 10.71 -8.62 21.28
C SER A 317 10.15 -8.95 22.66
N LYS A 318 10.49 -8.16 23.68
CA LYS A 318 9.87 -8.29 25.01
C LYS A 318 8.35 -8.13 24.99
N ASN A 319 7.84 -7.30 24.08
CA ASN A 319 6.40 -7.06 23.98
C ASN A 319 5.69 -8.22 23.26
N GLY A 320 6.29 -8.82 22.26
CA GLY A 320 5.76 -9.98 21.55
C GLY A 320 5.93 -11.27 22.35
N ASN A 321 7.09 -11.41 23.00
CA ASN A 321 7.48 -12.54 23.85
C ASN A 321 7.19 -13.93 23.27
N ALA A 322 7.24 -14.04 21.94
CA ALA A 322 6.95 -15.28 21.23
C ALA A 322 8.14 -16.26 21.31
N SER A 323 7.84 -17.55 21.29
CA SER A 323 8.85 -18.57 20.99
C SER A 323 9.13 -18.60 19.47
N VAL A 324 10.33 -19.02 19.09
CA VAL A 324 10.67 -19.16 17.67
C VAL A 324 9.75 -20.17 16.98
N ASP A 325 9.39 -21.25 17.68
CA ASP A 325 8.49 -22.29 17.12
C ASP A 325 7.08 -21.76 16.88
N SER A 326 6.56 -20.86 17.74
CA SER A 326 5.25 -20.25 17.48
C SER A 326 5.28 -19.34 16.26
N VAL A 327 6.39 -18.63 16.03
CA VAL A 327 6.57 -17.79 14.84
C VAL A 327 6.71 -18.65 13.57
N LYS A 328 7.50 -19.73 13.61
CA LYS A 328 7.63 -20.70 12.50
C LYS A 328 6.26 -21.32 12.12
N THR A 329 5.48 -21.69 13.13
CA THR A 329 4.12 -22.24 12.93
C THR A 329 3.23 -21.21 12.24
N ALA A 330 3.20 -19.97 12.74
CA ALA A 330 2.42 -18.88 12.16
C ALA A 330 2.85 -18.54 10.73
N MET A 331 4.15 -18.55 10.43
CA MET A 331 4.67 -18.39 9.07
C MET A 331 4.15 -19.50 8.13
N THR A 332 4.16 -20.73 8.60
CA THR A 332 3.67 -21.89 7.83
C THR A 332 2.19 -21.76 7.52
N GLU A 333 1.38 -21.31 8.49
CA GLU A 333 -0.07 -21.09 8.31
C GLU A 333 -0.35 -19.97 7.30
N VAL A 334 0.35 -18.84 7.39
CA VAL A 334 0.20 -17.71 6.46
C VAL A 334 0.55 -18.14 5.04
N LEU A 335 1.66 -18.86 4.85
CA LEU A 335 2.05 -19.39 3.55
C LEU A 335 1.06 -20.44 3.03
N GLY A 336 0.53 -21.29 3.91
CA GLY A 336 -0.53 -22.23 3.56
C GLY A 336 -1.77 -21.54 3.01
N LYS A 337 -2.21 -20.41 3.62
CA LYS A 337 -3.32 -19.59 3.12
C LYS A 337 -3.01 -18.98 1.75
N ILE A 338 -1.83 -18.38 1.56
CA ILE A 338 -1.44 -17.81 0.27
C ILE A 338 -1.46 -18.88 -0.81
N ARG A 339 -0.81 -20.03 -0.58
CA ARG A 339 -0.71 -21.12 -1.57
C ARG A 339 -2.04 -21.77 -1.90
N SER A 340 -2.95 -21.88 -0.92
CA SER A 340 -4.28 -22.46 -1.15
C SER A 340 -5.18 -21.57 -2.01
N GLN A 341 -5.05 -20.23 -1.90
CA GLN A 341 -5.91 -19.28 -2.59
C GLN A 341 -5.25 -18.65 -3.83
N ARG A 342 -3.91 -18.60 -3.86
CA ARG A 342 -3.08 -17.99 -4.91
C ARG A 342 -1.85 -18.87 -5.22
N PRO A 343 -2.03 -20.09 -5.75
CA PRO A 343 -0.93 -21.02 -6.00
C PRO A 343 0.09 -20.51 -7.03
N GLU A 344 -0.31 -19.54 -7.85
CA GLU A 344 0.55 -18.87 -8.84
C GLU A 344 1.50 -17.85 -8.20
N VAL A 345 1.18 -17.30 -7.02
CA VAL A 345 1.98 -16.27 -6.34
C VAL A 345 3.26 -16.86 -5.81
N ARG A 346 4.37 -16.18 -6.11
CA ARG A 346 5.69 -16.50 -5.57
C ARG A 346 5.91 -15.80 -4.24
N VAL A 347 6.36 -16.51 -3.21
CA VAL A 347 6.64 -15.94 -1.89
C VAL A 347 8.12 -16.07 -1.56
N ILE A 348 8.77 -14.94 -1.37
CA ILE A 348 10.18 -14.79 -1.05
C ILE A 348 10.32 -14.43 0.41
N GLY A 349 10.98 -15.27 1.19
CA GLY A 349 11.29 -14.99 2.58
C GLY A 349 12.46 -14.03 2.71
N ALA A 350 12.32 -13.01 3.56
CA ALA A 350 13.43 -12.11 3.87
C ALA A 350 13.95 -12.39 5.30
N THR A 351 15.27 -12.48 5.46
CA THR A 351 15.85 -12.67 6.78
C THR A 351 15.69 -11.42 7.64
N VAL A 352 15.32 -11.61 8.89
CA VAL A 352 15.06 -10.55 9.87
C VAL A 352 16.36 -9.84 10.23
N THR A 353 16.38 -8.53 10.07
CA THR A 353 17.54 -7.68 10.37
C THR A 353 17.84 -7.65 11.86
N THR A 354 19.08 -7.30 12.22
CA THR A 354 19.48 -7.24 13.64
C THR A 354 18.84 -6.06 14.36
N ALA A 355 18.50 -6.27 15.63
CA ALA A 355 18.13 -5.23 16.57
C ALA A 355 19.14 -5.15 17.76
N LEU A 356 20.24 -5.90 17.69
CA LEU A 356 21.20 -6.01 18.80
C LEU A 356 21.78 -4.64 19.15
N GLY A 357 21.67 -4.28 20.43
CA GLY A 357 22.11 -2.97 20.93
C GLY A 357 21.15 -1.82 20.59
N SER A 358 19.90 -2.12 20.18
CA SER A 358 18.87 -1.11 20.00
C SER A 358 18.62 -0.30 21.27
N THR A 359 18.31 0.98 21.08
CA THR A 359 17.92 1.90 22.18
C THR A 359 16.47 1.72 22.60
N SER A 360 15.67 0.93 21.86
CA SER A 360 14.29 0.60 22.22
C SER A 360 14.27 -0.35 23.44
N ALA A 361 13.49 -0.02 24.46
CA ALA A 361 13.37 -0.84 25.67
C ALA A 361 12.84 -2.26 25.43
N ALA A 362 12.11 -2.47 24.34
CA ALA A 362 11.53 -3.76 23.96
C ALA A 362 12.48 -4.63 23.10
N HIS A 363 13.52 -4.03 22.53
CA HIS A 363 14.43 -4.67 21.57
C HIS A 363 15.89 -4.64 22.05
N GLY A 364 16.78 -5.23 21.27
CA GLY A 364 18.23 -5.10 21.44
C GLY A 364 18.88 -6.06 22.44
N HIS A 365 18.15 -7.04 22.96
CA HIS A 365 18.64 -8.01 23.92
C HIS A 365 19.33 -9.20 23.25
N ALA A 366 20.33 -9.76 23.93
CA ALA A 366 21.06 -10.93 23.44
C ALA A 366 20.14 -12.13 23.17
N GLU A 367 19.17 -12.39 24.04
CA GLU A 367 18.18 -13.46 23.87
C GLU A 367 17.34 -13.25 22.59
N GLN A 368 16.86 -12.03 22.34
CA GLN A 368 16.14 -11.70 21.11
C GLN A 368 17.01 -11.97 19.87
N ASN A 369 18.30 -11.61 19.94
CA ASN A 369 19.21 -11.87 18.84
C ASN A 369 19.41 -13.36 18.57
N THR A 370 19.56 -14.18 19.61
CA THR A 370 19.63 -15.64 19.49
C THR A 370 18.38 -16.22 18.80
N LYS A 371 17.19 -15.80 19.27
CA LYS A 371 15.91 -16.20 18.64
C LYS A 371 15.84 -15.75 17.18
N ARG A 372 16.28 -14.52 16.86
CA ARG A 372 16.32 -14.00 15.50
C ARG A 372 17.25 -14.83 14.60
N GLU A 373 18.40 -15.20 15.08
CA GLU A 373 19.35 -16.05 14.32
C GLU A 373 18.77 -17.43 14.03
N GLU A 374 18.08 -18.04 15.01
CA GLU A 374 17.38 -19.31 14.83
C GLU A 374 16.24 -19.17 13.79
N LEU A 375 15.44 -18.10 13.86
CA LEU A 375 14.40 -17.83 12.89
C LEU A 375 14.99 -17.60 11.48
N ASN A 376 16.11 -16.88 11.37
CA ASN A 376 16.80 -16.65 10.10
C ASN A 376 17.39 -17.95 9.52
N ALA A 377 17.89 -18.85 10.36
CA ALA A 377 18.31 -20.19 9.91
C ALA A 377 17.14 -20.95 9.32
N PHE A 378 15.97 -20.94 9.98
CA PHE A 378 14.75 -21.54 9.45
C PHE A 378 14.32 -20.92 8.12
N ILE A 379 14.29 -19.58 8.00
CA ILE A 379 13.94 -18.89 6.75
C ILE A 379 14.85 -19.34 5.61
N ARG A 380 16.17 -19.49 5.85
CA ARG A 380 17.14 -19.90 4.81
C ARG A 380 17.04 -21.37 4.40
N THR A 381 16.66 -22.26 5.31
CA THR A 381 16.88 -23.70 5.10
C THR A 381 15.62 -24.56 5.10
N SER A 382 14.48 -24.04 5.50
CA SER A 382 13.23 -24.81 5.64
C SER A 382 12.62 -25.27 4.31
N GLY A 383 12.98 -24.64 3.19
CA GLY A 383 12.30 -24.86 1.91
C GLY A 383 10.84 -24.35 1.88
N LEU A 384 10.43 -23.59 2.91
CA LEU A 384 9.09 -23.06 3.02
C LEU A 384 8.80 -21.96 2.00
N PHE A 385 9.81 -21.18 1.63
CA PHE A 385 9.72 -20.07 0.68
C PHE A 385 10.18 -20.50 -0.72
N ASP A 386 9.66 -19.85 -1.76
CA ASP A 386 10.10 -20.11 -3.15
C ASP A 386 11.52 -19.58 -3.43
N ASP A 387 11.96 -18.59 -2.64
CA ASP A 387 13.31 -18.04 -2.62
C ASP A 387 13.54 -17.29 -1.31
N VAL A 388 14.79 -16.88 -1.06
CA VAL A 388 15.17 -16.13 0.14
C VAL A 388 16.05 -14.94 -0.23
N VAL A 389 15.76 -13.77 0.37
CA VAL A 389 16.63 -12.60 0.33
C VAL A 389 17.25 -12.36 1.71
N ASP A 390 18.58 -12.21 1.76
CA ASP A 390 19.30 -12.07 3.03
C ASP A 390 19.51 -10.61 3.43
N PHE A 391 18.45 -9.98 3.96
CA PHE A 391 18.49 -8.61 4.47
C PHE A 391 19.35 -8.49 5.73
N ALA A 392 19.40 -9.53 6.56
CA ALA A 392 20.28 -9.54 7.71
C ALA A 392 21.75 -9.38 7.29
N ALA A 393 22.21 -10.14 6.31
CA ALA A 393 23.58 -10.01 5.80
C ALA A 393 23.86 -8.65 5.15
N ALA A 394 22.84 -7.99 4.59
CA ALA A 394 23.00 -6.65 4.01
C ALA A 394 23.25 -5.58 5.06
N THR A 395 22.71 -5.73 6.27
CA THR A 395 22.63 -4.66 7.28
C THR A 395 23.51 -4.87 8.52
N ILE A 396 23.92 -6.12 8.78
CA ILE A 396 24.68 -6.48 9.99
C ILE A 396 26.17 -6.09 9.89
N ASP A 397 26.72 -5.57 10.96
CA ASP A 397 28.16 -5.48 11.16
C ASP A 397 28.68 -6.83 11.71
N PRO A 398 29.49 -7.58 10.94
CA PRO A 398 29.96 -8.89 11.37
C PRO A 398 30.86 -8.88 12.60
N ALA A 399 31.46 -7.73 12.93
CA ALA A 399 32.33 -7.60 14.10
C ALA A 399 31.54 -7.45 15.41
N THR A 400 30.38 -6.81 15.36
CA THR A 400 29.57 -6.49 16.54
C THR A 400 28.26 -7.28 16.62
N GLY A 401 27.78 -7.82 15.52
CA GLY A 401 26.45 -8.44 15.41
C GLY A 401 25.29 -7.43 15.40
N GLY A 402 25.59 -6.15 15.60
CA GLY A 402 24.62 -5.06 15.52
C GLY A 402 24.44 -4.53 14.11
N MET A 403 23.63 -3.48 13.95
CA MET A 403 23.48 -2.80 12.66
C MET A 403 24.77 -2.05 12.32
N ARG A 404 25.16 -2.05 11.04
CA ARG A 404 26.29 -1.26 10.55
C ARG A 404 26.13 0.20 10.90
N ARG A 405 27.22 0.83 11.36
CA ARG A 405 27.20 2.20 11.87
C ARG A 405 26.66 3.21 10.86
N GLU A 406 27.01 3.07 9.60
CA GLU A 406 26.57 3.94 8.50
C GLU A 406 25.08 3.85 8.20
N PHE A 407 24.40 2.79 8.68
CA PHE A 407 22.97 2.60 8.53
C PHE A 407 22.15 3.08 9.74
N VAL A 408 22.80 3.45 10.84
CA VAL A 408 22.13 3.94 12.06
C VAL A 408 22.04 5.45 12.12
N ALA A 409 23.05 6.14 11.60
CA ALA A 409 23.10 7.60 11.67
C ALA A 409 22.02 8.25 10.80
N ASP A 410 21.57 9.45 11.18
CA ASP A 410 20.69 10.28 10.35
C ASP A 410 19.26 9.73 10.21
N SER A 411 18.63 9.30 11.31
CA SER A 411 17.19 9.02 11.29
C SER A 411 16.42 10.29 10.91
N THR A 412 15.62 10.20 9.84
CA THR A 412 14.88 11.35 9.27
C THR A 412 13.71 11.82 10.12
N VAL A 413 13.31 11.06 11.11
CA VAL A 413 12.30 11.47 12.10
C VAL A 413 12.92 12.19 13.32
N GLY A 414 14.21 12.54 13.23
CA GLY A 414 14.96 13.23 14.28
C GLY A 414 15.72 12.29 15.21
N GLY A 415 16.92 12.72 15.59
CA GLY A 415 17.77 11.98 16.51
C GLY A 415 18.72 10.96 15.84
N PRO A 416 19.56 10.30 16.65
CA PRO A 416 20.70 9.50 16.16
C PRO A 416 20.32 8.09 15.70
N GLY A 417 19.06 7.81 15.45
CA GLY A 417 18.58 6.47 15.13
C GLY A 417 18.48 5.55 16.36
N ASP A 418 17.78 4.43 16.19
CA ASP A 418 17.47 3.50 17.28
C ASP A 418 18.18 2.15 17.18
N LYS A 419 19.04 1.95 16.18
CA LYS A 419 19.75 0.69 15.89
C LYS A 419 18.82 -0.53 15.64
N LEU A 420 17.55 -0.28 15.41
CA LEU A 420 16.54 -1.25 15.00
C LEU A 420 16.10 -0.99 13.56
N HIS A 421 15.83 0.29 13.25
CA HIS A 421 15.38 0.73 11.95
C HIS A 421 16.54 1.31 11.15
N PRO A 422 16.81 0.81 9.94
CA PRO A 422 17.82 1.38 9.08
C PRO A 422 17.46 2.81 8.64
N ASN A 423 18.46 3.62 8.35
CA ASN A 423 18.28 4.85 7.60
C ASN A 423 18.14 4.54 6.09
N ARG A 424 17.94 5.59 5.26
CA ARG A 424 17.79 5.44 3.79
C ARG A 424 18.92 4.66 3.12
N ALA A 425 20.18 4.79 3.61
CA ALA A 425 21.31 4.03 3.05
C ALA A 425 21.21 2.53 3.37
N GLY A 426 20.75 2.18 4.58
CA GLY A 426 20.48 0.80 4.94
C GLY A 426 19.31 0.21 4.16
N TYR A 427 18.24 0.96 3.92
CA TYR A 427 17.12 0.54 3.08
C TYR A 427 17.55 0.36 1.61
N GLN A 428 18.44 1.22 1.11
CA GLN A 428 19.03 1.01 -0.22
C GLN A 428 19.84 -0.29 -0.28
N ALA A 429 20.70 -0.55 0.71
CA ALA A 429 21.50 -1.78 0.79
C ALA A 429 20.61 -3.04 0.84
N MET A 430 19.47 -2.99 1.55
CA MET A 430 18.48 -4.07 1.54
C MET A 430 17.91 -4.31 0.14
N ALA A 431 17.45 -3.28 -0.53
CA ALA A 431 16.88 -3.39 -1.88
C ALA A 431 17.93 -3.83 -2.92
N GLU A 432 19.17 -3.42 -2.79
CA GLU A 432 20.28 -3.88 -3.65
C GLU A 432 20.57 -5.36 -3.50
N LYS A 433 20.31 -5.93 -2.32
CA LYS A 433 20.46 -7.36 -2.05
C LYS A 433 19.46 -8.24 -2.81
N ILE A 434 18.35 -7.66 -3.27
CA ILE A 434 17.32 -8.40 -4.02
C ILE A 434 17.84 -8.67 -5.44
N ASP A 435 17.93 -9.94 -5.78
CA ASP A 435 18.17 -10.38 -7.16
C ASP A 435 16.84 -10.32 -7.94
N ILE A 436 16.69 -9.27 -8.75
CA ILE A 436 15.46 -9.02 -9.51
C ILE A 436 15.18 -10.09 -10.57
N SER A 437 16.22 -10.82 -11.05
CA SER A 437 16.03 -11.89 -12.03
C SER A 437 15.31 -13.11 -11.46
N ARG A 438 15.26 -13.24 -10.14
CA ARG A 438 14.64 -14.35 -9.41
C ARG A 438 13.26 -14.02 -8.83
N LEU A 439 12.76 -12.80 -9.04
CA LEU A 439 11.47 -12.35 -8.45
C LEU A 439 10.26 -13.00 -9.11
N PHE A 440 10.32 -13.28 -10.39
CA PHE A 440 9.18 -13.79 -11.15
C PHE A 440 9.42 -15.23 -11.61
N LYS A 441 8.34 -16.00 -11.75
CA LYS A 441 8.42 -17.30 -12.41
C LYS A 441 8.86 -17.10 -13.86
N PRO A 442 9.71 -17.95 -14.42
CA PRO A 442 9.97 -17.94 -15.85
C PRO A 442 8.64 -18.00 -16.62
N GLU A 443 8.50 -17.21 -17.67
CA GLU A 443 7.34 -17.34 -18.54
C GLU A 443 7.41 -18.72 -19.21
N SER A 444 6.32 -19.50 -19.08
CA SER A 444 6.18 -20.73 -19.84
C SER A 444 6.18 -20.38 -21.32
N LYS A 445 7.22 -20.86 -22.04
CA LYS A 445 7.34 -20.69 -23.49
C LYS A 445 6.19 -21.39 -24.22
#